data_873f7314d18f4d2a049f7297bb3b30db
#
_entry.id   873f7314d18f4d2a049f7297bb3b30db
#
_cell.length_a   1.000
_cell.length_b   1.000
_cell.length_c   1.000
_cell.angle_alpha   90.00
_cell.angle_beta   90.00
_cell.angle_gamma   90.00
#
_symmetry.space_group_name_H-M   'P 1'
#
loop_
_entity.id
_entity.type
_entity.pdbx_description
1 polymer ?
#
loop_
_entity_poly.entity_id
_entity_poly.type
_entity_poly.pdbx_seq_one_letter_code
_entity_poly.pdbx_strand_id
1 'polypeptide(L)'
;AKVYELNINSQLIESSNNFELALAYLRFLSSDDSISDVQTLENITFEIPQENLLYNQALENRDEVKIQNIQVSSTKKNIEIANSAYYPSVYSHLEYGFNDNKLTLDDEKDYYMALVGVNLTLFDNTRDIEKQKSKIEYAKASLNNEKLKDAIKLELQKTILNLQTKEKILLEKVEAKNLAADVLEQSKLLYQNHLISMTTLLQQEANFRKNEALLIQARYEKSLAFAKINLALGKNIKEEKN
;
A
#
# COMPACT_ATOMS: atom_id res chain seq x y z
N ALA A 1 1.78 -28.33 -39.39
CA ALA A 1 2.54 -28.86 -38.24
C ALA A 1 3.77 -27.98 -37.93
N LYS A 2 4.74 -27.87 -38.86
CA LYS A 2 6.00 -27.17 -38.64
C LYS A 2 5.85 -25.67 -38.27
N VAL A 3 4.94 -24.93 -38.91
CA VAL A 3 4.63 -23.52 -38.58
C VAL A 3 4.05 -23.39 -37.16
N TYR A 4 3.22 -24.32 -36.76
CA TYR A 4 2.66 -24.35 -35.39
C TYR A 4 3.76 -24.62 -34.35
N GLU A 5 4.66 -25.56 -34.61
CA GLU A 5 5.82 -25.83 -33.74
C GLU A 5 6.72 -24.60 -33.57
N LEU A 6 7.05 -23.92 -34.67
CA LEU A 6 7.85 -22.69 -34.64
C LEU A 6 7.18 -21.56 -33.82
N ASN A 7 5.87 -21.41 -33.94
CA ASN A 7 5.12 -20.42 -33.14
C ASN A 7 5.14 -20.77 -31.63
N ILE A 8 4.97 -22.06 -31.29
CA ILE A 8 5.05 -22.50 -29.89
C ILE A 8 6.46 -22.28 -29.33
N ASN A 9 7.51 -22.60 -30.11
CA ASN A 9 8.89 -22.35 -29.68
C ASN A 9 9.16 -20.86 -29.45
N SER A 10 8.65 -19.99 -30.33
CA SER A 10 8.76 -18.54 -30.11
C SER A 10 8.08 -18.07 -28.84
N GLN A 11 6.87 -18.57 -28.56
CA GLN A 11 6.15 -18.27 -27.32
C GLN A 11 6.87 -18.82 -26.08
N LEU A 12 7.51 -19.98 -26.17
CA LEU A 12 8.29 -20.55 -25.08
C LEU A 12 9.49 -19.67 -24.75
N ILE A 13 10.24 -19.22 -25.78
CA ILE A 13 11.39 -18.31 -25.60
C ILE A 13 10.95 -17.00 -24.95
N GLU A 14 9.85 -16.39 -25.42
CA GLU A 14 9.30 -15.17 -24.86
C GLU A 14 8.85 -15.37 -23.39
N SER A 15 8.16 -16.47 -23.11
CA SER A 15 7.71 -16.81 -21.75
C SER A 15 8.89 -17.05 -20.80
N SER A 16 9.95 -17.72 -21.27
CA SER A 16 11.18 -17.93 -20.48
C SER A 16 11.87 -16.60 -20.18
N ASN A 17 11.98 -15.72 -21.15
CA ASN A 17 12.56 -14.39 -20.93
C ASN A 17 11.72 -13.54 -19.94
N ASN A 18 10.40 -13.59 -20.06
CA ASN A 18 9.51 -12.89 -19.13
C ASN A 18 9.63 -13.43 -17.69
N PHE A 19 9.84 -14.73 -17.53
CA PHE A 19 10.09 -15.34 -16.23
C PHE A 19 11.41 -14.84 -15.60
N GLU A 20 12.51 -14.81 -16.38
CA GLU A 20 13.79 -14.28 -15.90
C GLU A 20 13.71 -12.80 -15.54
N LEU A 21 13.00 -11.99 -16.34
CA LEU A 21 12.74 -10.58 -16.01
C LEU A 21 11.94 -10.44 -14.72
N ALA A 22 10.93 -11.29 -14.48
CA ALA A 22 10.15 -11.27 -13.26
C ALA A 22 11.00 -11.66 -12.03
N LEU A 23 11.90 -12.65 -12.16
CA LEU A 23 12.86 -13.01 -11.12
C LEU A 23 13.84 -11.88 -10.83
N ALA A 24 14.38 -11.23 -11.87
CA ALA A 24 15.26 -10.07 -11.67
C ALA A 24 14.55 -8.93 -10.95
N TYR A 25 13.29 -8.68 -11.29
CA TYR A 25 12.47 -7.68 -10.60
C TYR A 25 12.18 -8.05 -9.14
N LEU A 26 11.94 -9.33 -8.86
CA LEU A 26 11.74 -9.84 -7.50
C LEU A 26 13.02 -9.67 -6.65
N ARG A 27 14.20 -10.01 -7.20
CA ARG A 27 15.51 -9.78 -6.55
C ARG A 27 15.71 -8.29 -6.22
N PHE A 28 15.42 -7.42 -7.18
CA PHE A 28 15.50 -5.98 -6.98
C PHE A 28 14.58 -5.50 -5.84
N LEU A 29 13.32 -5.93 -5.81
CA LEU A 29 12.35 -5.52 -4.77
C LEU A 29 12.67 -6.07 -3.39
N SER A 30 13.19 -7.31 -3.31
CA SER A 30 13.54 -7.96 -2.05
C SER A 30 14.94 -7.60 -1.53
N SER A 31 15.77 -6.99 -2.39
CA SER A 31 17.22 -6.80 -2.16
C SER A 31 17.93 -8.12 -1.80
N ASP A 32 17.48 -9.23 -2.41
CA ASP A 32 18.01 -10.57 -2.22
C ASP A 32 18.33 -11.21 -3.58
N ASP A 33 19.62 -11.25 -3.91
CA ASP A 33 20.12 -11.82 -5.16
C ASP A 33 20.13 -13.35 -5.17
N SER A 34 19.90 -14.01 -4.02
CA SER A 34 19.93 -15.47 -3.91
C SER A 34 18.69 -16.16 -4.45
N ILE A 35 17.62 -15.41 -4.74
CA ILE A 35 16.36 -15.96 -5.26
C ILE A 35 16.57 -16.53 -6.65
N SER A 36 16.51 -17.85 -6.79
CA SER A 36 16.70 -18.59 -8.05
C SER A 36 15.40 -19.09 -8.66
N ASP A 37 14.36 -19.28 -7.82
CA ASP A 37 13.09 -19.84 -8.25
C ASP A 37 11.95 -19.39 -7.33
N VAL A 38 10.71 -19.57 -7.78
CA VAL A 38 9.50 -19.28 -7.02
C VAL A 38 8.60 -20.50 -6.96
N GLN A 39 8.05 -20.78 -5.78
CA GLN A 39 7.07 -21.85 -5.62
C GLN A 39 5.69 -21.40 -6.08
N THR A 40 4.96 -22.32 -6.72
CA THR A 40 3.55 -22.08 -7.04
C THR A 40 2.76 -21.94 -5.74
N LEU A 41 2.03 -20.84 -5.60
CA LEU A 41 1.11 -20.65 -4.48
C LEU A 41 0.04 -21.74 -4.50
N GLU A 42 0.06 -22.62 -3.51
CA GLU A 42 -1.03 -23.56 -3.28
C GLU A 42 -2.31 -22.78 -2.89
N ASN A 43 -3.48 -23.44 -3.03
CA ASN A 43 -4.78 -22.82 -2.80
C ASN A 43 -4.87 -22.21 -1.39
N ILE A 44 -4.61 -20.92 -1.29
CA ILE A 44 -4.82 -20.17 -0.05
C ILE A 44 -6.34 -19.96 0.08
N THR A 45 -6.96 -20.64 1.02
CA THR A 45 -8.35 -20.39 1.41
C THR A 45 -8.37 -19.30 2.46
N PHE A 46 -9.14 -18.24 2.22
CA PHE A 46 -9.34 -17.18 3.19
C PHE A 46 -10.78 -17.15 3.65
N GLU A 47 -10.95 -17.22 4.96
CA GLU A 47 -12.17 -16.75 5.58
C GLU A 47 -12.08 -15.22 5.69
N ILE A 48 -12.99 -14.52 5.01
CA ILE A 48 -13.10 -13.06 5.10
C ILE A 48 -13.76 -12.73 6.44
N PRO A 49 -13.08 -12.11 7.40
CA PRO A 49 -13.70 -11.68 8.66
C PRO A 49 -14.81 -10.66 8.40
N GLN A 50 -15.64 -10.39 9.40
CA GLN A 50 -16.69 -9.37 9.29
C GLN A 50 -16.08 -8.01 8.91
N GLU A 51 -16.74 -7.30 7.99
CA GLU A 51 -16.27 -6.02 7.43
C GLU A 51 -15.91 -4.99 8.51
N ASN A 52 -16.70 -4.91 9.59
CA ASN A 52 -16.44 -3.99 10.70
C ASN A 52 -15.13 -4.29 11.43
N LEU A 53 -14.75 -5.58 11.55
CA LEU A 53 -13.50 -5.97 12.19
C LEU A 53 -12.30 -5.55 11.33
N LEU A 54 -12.39 -5.76 10.01
CA LEU A 54 -11.36 -5.36 9.06
C LEU A 54 -11.18 -3.83 9.03
N TYR A 55 -12.27 -3.07 9.10
CA TYR A 55 -12.20 -1.62 9.14
C TYR A 55 -11.48 -1.11 10.40
N ASN A 56 -11.79 -1.65 11.58
CA ASN A 56 -11.11 -1.27 12.81
C ASN A 56 -9.62 -1.61 12.76
N GLN A 57 -9.26 -2.79 12.26
CA GLN A 57 -7.86 -3.18 12.05
C GLN A 57 -7.12 -2.20 11.12
N ALA A 58 -7.76 -1.78 10.03
CA ALA A 58 -7.16 -0.82 9.10
C ALA A 58 -6.93 0.54 9.77
N LEU A 59 -7.87 1.02 10.60
CA LEU A 59 -7.72 2.29 11.33
C LEU A 59 -6.59 2.25 12.37
N GLU A 60 -6.32 1.09 12.97
CA GLU A 60 -5.25 0.92 13.95
C GLU A 60 -3.86 0.77 13.30
N ASN A 61 -3.79 0.03 12.19
CA ASN A 61 -2.52 -0.36 11.58
C ASN A 61 -1.98 0.67 10.60
N ARG A 62 -2.86 1.34 9.84
CA ARG A 62 -2.43 2.23 8.74
C ARG A 62 -1.72 3.47 9.25
N ASP A 63 -0.54 3.70 8.75
CA ASP A 63 0.29 4.83 9.15
C ASP A 63 -0.29 6.18 8.70
N GLU A 64 -1.03 6.21 7.58
CA GLU A 64 -1.73 7.42 7.14
C GLU A 64 -2.76 7.90 8.17
N VAL A 65 -3.44 6.96 8.87
CA VAL A 65 -4.39 7.29 9.93
C VAL A 65 -3.66 7.85 11.14
N LYS A 66 -2.53 7.25 11.52
CA LYS A 66 -1.69 7.72 12.63
C LYS A 66 -1.17 9.15 12.35
N ILE A 67 -0.65 9.38 11.14
CA ILE A 67 -0.17 10.70 10.69
C ILE A 67 -1.30 11.73 10.75
N GLN A 68 -2.49 11.39 10.23
CA GLN A 68 -3.62 12.32 10.23
C GLN A 68 -4.13 12.63 11.65
N ASN A 69 -4.13 11.66 12.56
CA ASN A 69 -4.47 11.87 13.97
C ASN A 69 -3.47 12.81 14.67
N ILE A 70 -2.17 12.66 14.39
CA ILE A 70 -1.13 13.58 14.86
C ILE A 70 -1.36 14.98 14.30
N GLN A 71 -1.70 15.11 13.01
CA GLN A 71 -2.00 16.40 12.39
C GLN A 71 -3.19 17.10 13.05
N VAL A 72 -4.28 16.37 13.34
CA VAL A 72 -5.44 16.91 14.06
C VAL A 72 -5.03 17.37 15.47
N SER A 73 -4.23 16.58 16.17
CA SER A 73 -3.72 16.93 17.51
C SER A 73 -2.82 18.17 17.46
N SER A 74 -1.93 18.25 16.47
CA SER A 74 -1.04 19.41 16.27
C SER A 74 -1.81 20.69 15.99
N THR A 75 -2.79 20.65 15.09
CA THR A 75 -3.63 21.83 14.80
C THR A 75 -4.49 22.25 15.99
N LYS A 76 -4.92 21.27 16.83
CA LYS A 76 -5.58 21.59 18.11
C LYS A 76 -4.64 22.34 19.05
N LYS A 77 -3.37 21.94 19.14
CA LYS A 77 -2.35 22.63 19.94
C LYS A 77 -2.05 24.05 19.41
N ASN A 78 -2.16 24.27 18.10
CA ASN A 78 -2.00 25.62 17.54
C ASN A 78 -3.08 26.60 18.04
N ILE A 79 -4.30 26.12 18.37
CA ILE A 79 -5.32 26.94 19.03
C ILE A 79 -4.86 27.34 20.44
N GLU A 80 -4.23 26.41 21.18
CA GLU A 80 -3.69 26.71 22.51
C GLU A 80 -2.54 27.73 22.41
N ILE A 81 -1.67 27.59 21.41
CA ILE A 81 -0.59 28.56 21.12
C ILE A 81 -1.19 29.93 20.77
N ALA A 82 -2.20 30.01 19.91
CA ALA A 82 -2.87 31.27 19.60
C ALA A 82 -3.53 31.90 20.86
N ASN A 83 -4.07 31.07 21.77
CA ASN A 83 -4.58 31.55 23.03
C ASN A 83 -3.47 32.04 23.98
N SER A 84 -2.25 31.52 23.89
CA SER A 84 -1.14 31.96 24.76
C SER A 84 -0.75 33.42 24.53
N ALA A 85 -1.07 34.00 23.35
CA ALA A 85 -0.86 35.41 23.06
C ALA A 85 -1.68 36.35 23.97
N TYR A 86 -2.68 35.87 24.70
CA TYR A 86 -3.45 36.64 25.67
C TYR A 86 -2.83 36.66 27.08
N TYR A 87 -1.77 35.89 27.31
CA TYR A 87 -1.07 35.77 28.59
C TYR A 87 0.25 36.52 28.55
N PRO A 88 0.78 36.98 29.72
CA PRO A 88 2.11 37.51 29.81
C PRO A 88 3.18 36.51 29.41
N SER A 89 4.18 36.92 28.64
CA SER A 89 5.39 36.14 28.38
C SER A 89 6.51 36.57 29.30
N VAL A 90 7.17 35.57 29.93
CA VAL A 90 8.36 35.80 30.76
C VAL A 90 9.57 35.36 29.97
N TYR A 91 10.58 36.18 29.92
CA TYR A 91 11.84 35.89 29.27
C TYR A 91 13.04 36.17 30.18
N SER A 92 14.11 35.42 29.98
CA SER A 92 15.40 35.67 30.62
C SER A 92 16.46 35.83 29.54
N HIS A 93 17.35 36.76 29.74
CA HIS A 93 18.52 36.97 28.91
C HIS A 93 19.77 36.95 29.78
N LEU A 94 20.71 36.09 29.41
CA LEU A 94 22.02 36.01 30.04
C LEU A 94 23.06 36.28 28.99
N GLU A 95 23.90 37.25 29.26
CA GLU A 95 24.97 37.65 28.35
C GLU A 95 26.30 37.73 29.09
N TYR A 96 27.32 37.20 28.45
CA TYR A 96 28.70 37.35 28.83
C TYR A 96 29.43 37.93 27.63
N GLY A 97 30.20 38.98 27.84
CA GLY A 97 30.90 39.66 26.77
C GLY A 97 32.17 40.32 27.23
N PHE A 98 32.97 40.74 26.24
CA PHE A 98 34.21 41.49 26.43
C PHE A 98 34.07 42.88 25.82
N ASN A 99 34.56 43.86 26.52
CA ASN A 99 34.49 45.26 26.08
C ASN A 99 35.90 45.76 25.69
N ASP A 100 36.55 45.09 24.71
CA ASP A 100 37.85 45.46 24.19
C ASP A 100 37.94 45.33 22.66
N ASN A 101 38.90 46.10 22.10
CA ASN A 101 39.21 46.10 20.67
C ASN A 101 40.13 44.89 20.27
N LYS A 102 40.60 44.10 21.22
CA LYS A 102 41.41 42.86 21.01
C LYS A 102 40.85 41.75 21.85
N LEU A 103 40.80 40.55 21.27
CA LEU A 103 40.35 39.33 21.93
C LEU A 103 41.41 38.88 22.95
N THR A 104 41.50 39.55 24.09
CA THR A 104 42.35 39.21 25.23
C THR A 104 41.44 38.83 26.39
N LEU A 105 41.64 37.63 26.95
CA LEU A 105 40.98 37.15 28.15
C LEU A 105 41.60 37.85 29.36
N ASP A 106 41.21 39.10 29.64
CA ASP A 106 41.70 39.87 30.77
C ASP A 106 40.53 40.18 31.70
N ASP A 107 40.57 39.73 32.94
CA ASP A 107 39.47 39.76 33.92
C ASP A 107 38.92 41.17 34.22
N GLU A 108 39.60 42.23 33.83
CA GLU A 108 39.15 43.59 34.07
C GLU A 108 38.18 44.16 33.00
N LYS A 109 37.91 43.38 31.89
CA LYS A 109 37.13 43.90 30.75
C LYS A 109 35.92 43.02 30.42
N ASP A 110 35.67 42.04 31.23
CA ASP A 110 34.52 41.16 31.12
C ASP A 110 33.29 41.79 31.74
N TYR A 111 32.13 41.53 31.13
CA TYR A 111 30.88 41.85 31.77
C TYR A 111 29.89 40.68 31.73
N TYR A 112 29.09 40.57 32.75
CA TYR A 112 27.98 39.65 32.86
C TYR A 112 26.72 40.46 32.99
N MET A 113 25.74 40.16 32.18
CA MET A 113 24.40 40.73 32.26
C MET A 113 23.37 39.62 32.44
N ALA A 114 22.54 39.77 33.45
CA ALA A 114 21.36 38.89 33.66
C ALA A 114 20.12 39.79 33.69
N LEU A 115 19.18 39.52 32.80
CA LEU A 115 17.93 40.24 32.71
C LEU A 115 16.76 39.24 32.78
N VAL A 116 15.76 39.58 33.59
CA VAL A 116 14.46 38.89 33.59
C VAL A 116 13.40 39.94 33.28
N GLY A 117 12.56 39.65 32.28
CA GLY A 117 11.53 40.57 31.85
C GLY A 117 10.17 39.89 31.67
N VAL A 118 9.12 40.69 31.78
CA VAL A 118 7.74 40.26 31.53
C VAL A 118 7.20 41.18 30.43
N ASN A 119 6.66 40.56 29.38
CA ASN A 119 6.02 41.30 28.29
C ASN A 119 4.51 40.97 28.26
N LEU A 120 3.65 41.95 28.33
CA LEU A 120 2.22 41.86 28.19
C LEU A 120 1.73 42.81 27.11
N THR A 121 1.19 42.27 26.04
CA THR A 121 0.56 43.07 24.99
C THR A 121 -0.87 43.39 25.40
N LEU A 122 -1.19 44.66 25.60
CA LEU A 122 -2.52 45.11 26.07
C LEU A 122 -3.54 45.21 24.92
N PHE A 123 -3.12 45.62 23.72
CA PHE A 123 -4.00 45.77 22.57
C PHE A 123 -3.33 45.19 21.31
N ASP A 124 -4.03 44.24 20.67
CA ASP A 124 -3.61 43.65 19.41
C ASP A 124 -4.83 43.01 18.71
N ASN A 125 -5.32 43.65 17.64
CA ASN A 125 -6.46 43.16 16.86
C ASN A 125 -6.14 41.91 16.05
N THR A 126 -4.87 41.51 15.91
CA THR A 126 -4.47 40.36 15.13
C THR A 126 -4.69 39.03 15.89
N ARG A 127 -4.73 39.07 17.21
CA ARG A 127 -4.89 37.87 18.08
C ARG A 127 -6.17 37.12 17.80
N ASP A 128 -7.31 37.83 17.68
CA ASP A 128 -8.59 37.17 17.38
C ASP A 128 -8.61 36.57 16.00
N ILE A 129 -7.97 37.20 15.03
CA ILE A 129 -7.83 36.68 13.66
C ILE A 129 -6.99 35.42 13.66
N GLU A 130 -5.82 35.41 14.33
CA GLU A 130 -4.94 34.23 14.41
C GLU A 130 -5.63 33.06 15.16
N LYS A 131 -6.38 33.35 16.21
CA LYS A 131 -7.18 32.34 16.92
C LYS A 131 -8.27 31.76 16.02
N GLN A 132 -8.99 32.58 15.26
CA GLN A 132 -10.01 32.11 14.32
C GLN A 132 -9.37 31.28 13.19
N LYS A 133 -8.25 31.72 12.64
CA LYS A 133 -7.48 30.98 11.65
C LYS A 133 -7.06 29.61 12.17
N SER A 134 -6.52 29.53 13.39
CA SER A 134 -6.15 28.25 14.02
C SER A 134 -7.35 27.31 14.20
N LYS A 135 -8.53 27.85 14.55
CA LYS A 135 -9.77 27.05 14.63
C LYS A 135 -10.21 26.52 13.26
N ILE A 136 -10.09 27.33 12.21
CA ILE A 136 -10.42 26.90 10.83
C ILE A 136 -9.45 25.79 10.38
N GLU A 137 -8.15 25.92 10.66
CA GLU A 137 -7.17 24.90 10.32
C GLU A 137 -7.42 23.59 11.09
N TYR A 138 -7.81 23.65 12.36
CA TYR A 138 -8.23 22.48 13.12
C TYR A 138 -9.49 21.83 12.52
N ALA A 139 -10.52 22.60 12.17
CA ALA A 139 -11.72 22.08 11.54
C ALA A 139 -11.41 21.41 10.20
N LYS A 140 -10.54 22.02 9.39
CA LYS A 140 -10.06 21.45 8.12
C LYS A 140 -9.29 20.13 8.33
N ALA A 141 -8.40 20.07 9.32
CA ALA A 141 -7.67 18.85 9.65
C ALA A 141 -8.61 17.73 10.12
N SER A 142 -9.62 18.06 10.94
CA SER A 142 -10.65 17.11 11.39
C SER A 142 -11.47 16.54 10.22
N LEU A 143 -11.95 17.42 9.31
CA LEU A 143 -12.67 16.99 8.10
C LEU A 143 -11.81 16.12 7.18
N ASN A 144 -10.52 16.42 7.04
CA ASN A 144 -9.61 15.59 6.27
C ASN A 144 -9.42 14.19 6.90
N ASN A 145 -9.41 14.11 8.24
CA ASN A 145 -9.36 12.84 8.96
C ASN A 145 -10.62 11.99 8.71
N GLU A 146 -11.80 12.61 8.74
CA GLU A 146 -13.06 11.93 8.41
C GLU A 146 -13.06 11.43 6.95
N LYS A 147 -12.67 12.29 6.00
CA LYS A 147 -12.55 11.90 4.59
C LYS A 147 -11.57 10.73 4.38
N LEU A 148 -10.45 10.72 5.11
CA LEU A 148 -9.51 9.60 5.04
C LEU A 148 -10.15 8.31 5.54
N LYS A 149 -10.87 8.33 6.65
CA LYS A 149 -11.59 7.16 7.19
C LYS A 149 -12.64 6.63 6.23
N ASP A 150 -13.39 7.52 5.59
CA ASP A 150 -14.39 7.14 4.58
C ASP A 150 -13.72 6.55 3.33
N ALA A 151 -12.60 7.11 2.89
CA ALA A 151 -11.82 6.57 1.77
C ALA A 151 -11.29 5.17 2.07
N ILE A 152 -10.77 4.93 3.28
CA ILE A 152 -10.32 3.61 3.73
C ILE A 152 -11.47 2.60 3.75
N LYS A 153 -12.64 3.01 4.25
CA LYS A 153 -13.83 2.14 4.25
C LYS A 153 -14.21 1.74 2.82
N LEU A 154 -14.26 2.69 1.90
CA LEU A 154 -14.56 2.42 0.48
C LEU A 154 -13.49 1.54 -0.17
N GLU A 155 -12.21 1.76 0.13
CA GLU A 155 -11.10 0.94 -0.38
C GLU A 155 -11.23 -0.52 0.09
N LEU A 156 -11.52 -0.74 1.38
CA LEU A 156 -11.78 -2.08 1.92
C LEU A 156 -12.96 -2.76 1.25
N GLN A 157 -14.09 -2.07 1.09
CA GLN A 157 -15.24 -2.64 0.39
C GLN A 157 -14.90 -3.05 -1.04
N LYS A 158 -14.19 -2.20 -1.78
CA LYS A 158 -13.73 -2.51 -3.15
C LYS A 158 -12.81 -3.74 -3.20
N THR A 159 -11.86 -3.83 -2.27
CA THR A 159 -10.90 -4.96 -2.25
C THR A 159 -11.59 -6.27 -1.87
N ILE A 160 -12.52 -6.25 -0.91
CA ILE A 160 -13.33 -7.41 -0.51
C ILE A 160 -14.19 -7.90 -1.68
N LEU A 161 -14.95 -7.01 -2.32
CA LEU A 161 -15.78 -7.35 -3.48
C LEU A 161 -14.94 -7.87 -4.65
N ASN A 162 -13.76 -7.30 -4.87
CA ASN A 162 -12.83 -7.79 -5.89
C ASN A 162 -12.35 -9.22 -5.58
N LEU A 163 -11.97 -9.53 -4.33
CA LEU A 163 -11.57 -10.89 -3.95
C LEU A 163 -12.71 -11.88 -4.17
N GLN A 164 -13.92 -11.57 -3.69
CA GLN A 164 -15.11 -12.43 -3.89
C GLN A 164 -15.39 -12.69 -5.38
N THR A 165 -15.19 -11.67 -6.22
CA THR A 165 -15.32 -11.80 -7.67
C THR A 165 -14.26 -12.72 -8.26
N LYS A 166 -12.99 -12.56 -7.85
CA LYS A 166 -11.90 -13.42 -8.32
C LYS A 166 -12.05 -14.87 -7.86
N GLU A 167 -12.61 -15.11 -6.68
CA GLU A 167 -12.95 -16.45 -6.21
C GLU A 167 -13.99 -17.13 -7.08
N LYS A 168 -15.07 -16.42 -7.42
CA LYS A 168 -16.10 -16.95 -8.33
C LYS A 168 -15.53 -17.23 -9.73
N ILE A 169 -14.73 -16.28 -10.27
CA ILE A 169 -14.09 -16.48 -11.58
C ILE A 169 -13.16 -17.69 -11.55
N LEU A 170 -12.41 -17.92 -10.46
CA LEU A 170 -11.55 -19.09 -10.32
C LEU A 170 -12.35 -20.39 -10.41
N LEU A 171 -13.49 -20.50 -9.73
CA LEU A 171 -14.36 -21.68 -9.79
C LEU A 171 -14.81 -21.95 -11.23
N GLU A 172 -15.28 -20.93 -11.95
CA GLU A 172 -15.68 -21.03 -13.36
C GLU A 172 -14.51 -21.47 -14.26
N LYS A 173 -13.26 -21.00 -13.99
CA LYS A 173 -12.08 -21.41 -14.77
C LYS A 173 -11.65 -22.84 -14.48
N VAL A 174 -11.83 -23.32 -13.25
CA VAL A 174 -11.61 -24.74 -12.90
C VAL A 174 -12.56 -25.63 -13.69
N GLU A 175 -13.86 -25.28 -13.73
CA GLU A 175 -14.86 -26.02 -14.47
C GLU A 175 -14.61 -25.99 -15.99
N ALA A 176 -14.35 -24.81 -16.54
CA ALA A 176 -14.02 -24.65 -17.96
C ALA A 176 -12.80 -25.48 -18.40
N LYS A 177 -11.75 -25.54 -17.57
CA LYS A 177 -10.57 -26.38 -17.84
C LYS A 177 -10.93 -27.87 -17.81
N ASN A 178 -11.76 -28.31 -16.85
CA ASN A 178 -12.19 -29.70 -16.75
C ASN A 178 -13.05 -30.12 -17.96
N LEU A 179 -14.03 -29.30 -18.36
CA LEU A 179 -14.83 -29.53 -19.57
C LEU A 179 -13.95 -29.56 -20.83
N ALA A 180 -12.97 -28.68 -20.95
CA ALA A 180 -12.05 -28.69 -22.09
C ALA A 180 -11.17 -29.96 -22.12
N ALA A 181 -10.79 -30.51 -20.94
CA ALA A 181 -10.07 -31.75 -20.83
C ALA A 181 -10.91 -32.93 -21.31
N ASP A 182 -12.17 -33.02 -20.89
CA ASP A 182 -13.11 -34.08 -21.29
C ASP A 182 -13.35 -34.05 -22.82
N VAL A 183 -13.55 -32.86 -23.39
CA VAL A 183 -13.70 -32.68 -24.86
C VAL A 183 -12.44 -33.13 -25.60
N LEU A 184 -11.25 -32.80 -25.07
CA LEU A 184 -9.98 -33.21 -25.66
C LEU A 184 -9.84 -34.76 -25.63
N GLU A 185 -10.17 -35.38 -24.53
CA GLU A 185 -10.12 -36.85 -24.37
C GLU A 185 -11.06 -37.54 -25.37
N GLN A 186 -12.32 -37.07 -25.47
CA GLN A 186 -13.27 -37.56 -26.45
C GLN A 186 -12.78 -37.36 -27.89
N SER A 187 -12.19 -36.20 -28.17
CA SER A 187 -11.64 -35.89 -29.50
C SER A 187 -10.45 -36.81 -29.85
N LYS A 188 -9.61 -37.18 -28.89
CA LYS A 188 -8.53 -38.17 -29.10
C LYS A 188 -9.08 -39.52 -29.49
N LEU A 189 -10.14 -40.00 -28.81
CA LEU A 189 -10.80 -41.26 -29.15
C LEU A 189 -11.46 -41.24 -30.53
N LEU A 190 -12.14 -40.14 -30.89
CA LEU A 190 -12.74 -39.98 -32.21
C LEU A 190 -11.69 -39.91 -33.32
N TYR A 191 -10.56 -39.27 -33.09
CA TYR A 191 -9.44 -39.25 -34.05
C TYR A 191 -8.81 -40.63 -34.25
N GLN A 192 -8.61 -41.41 -33.16
CA GLN A 192 -8.12 -42.78 -33.24
C GLN A 192 -9.02 -43.68 -34.07
N ASN A 193 -10.33 -43.43 -34.01
CA ASN A 193 -11.35 -44.14 -34.81
C ASN A 193 -11.57 -43.52 -36.22
N HIS A 194 -10.73 -42.57 -36.65
CA HIS A 194 -10.80 -41.86 -37.93
C HIS A 194 -12.11 -41.07 -38.16
N LEU A 195 -12.81 -40.68 -37.09
CA LEU A 195 -14.08 -39.97 -37.14
C LEU A 195 -13.93 -38.41 -37.20
N ILE A 196 -12.77 -37.89 -36.84
CA ILE A 196 -12.45 -36.48 -36.95
C ILE A 196 -11.07 -36.23 -37.60
N SER A 197 -10.86 -35.03 -38.12
CA SER A 197 -9.59 -34.67 -38.74
C SER A 197 -8.54 -34.33 -37.66
N MET A 198 -7.23 -34.42 -38.05
CA MET A 198 -6.12 -33.97 -37.22
C MET A 198 -6.25 -32.49 -36.87
N THR A 199 -6.77 -31.66 -37.79
CA THR A 199 -6.99 -30.23 -37.57
C THR A 199 -7.99 -29.99 -36.43
N THR A 200 -9.06 -30.78 -36.37
CA THR A 200 -10.06 -30.72 -35.30
C THR A 200 -9.43 -31.12 -33.96
N LEU A 201 -8.63 -32.19 -33.93
CA LEU A 201 -7.94 -32.58 -32.69
C LEU A 201 -7.00 -31.50 -32.18
N LEU A 202 -6.16 -30.94 -33.08
CA LEU A 202 -5.24 -29.83 -32.70
C LEU A 202 -5.99 -28.58 -32.19
N GLN A 203 -7.17 -28.32 -32.75
CA GLN A 203 -8.04 -27.22 -32.27
C GLN A 203 -8.51 -27.46 -30.84
N GLN A 204 -8.92 -28.71 -30.50
CA GLN A 204 -9.33 -29.04 -29.14
C GLN A 204 -8.15 -29.03 -28.14
N GLU A 205 -6.98 -29.46 -28.58
CA GLU A 205 -5.76 -29.36 -27.77
C GLU A 205 -5.40 -27.89 -27.50
N ALA A 206 -5.44 -27.02 -28.49
CA ALA A 206 -5.20 -25.59 -28.31
C ALA A 206 -6.24 -24.95 -27.38
N ASN A 207 -7.51 -25.38 -27.48
CA ASN A 207 -8.57 -24.93 -26.56
C ASN A 207 -8.31 -25.35 -25.11
N PHE A 208 -7.91 -26.61 -24.89
CA PHE A 208 -7.55 -27.10 -23.57
C PHE A 208 -6.37 -26.28 -22.96
N ARG A 209 -5.28 -26.12 -23.72
CA ARG A 209 -4.13 -25.32 -23.29
C ARG A 209 -4.48 -23.87 -22.96
N LYS A 210 -5.36 -23.28 -23.74
CA LYS A 210 -5.89 -21.94 -23.45
C LYS A 210 -6.62 -21.89 -22.11
N ASN A 211 -7.50 -22.85 -21.82
CA ASN A 211 -8.24 -22.88 -20.55
C ASN A 211 -7.31 -23.19 -19.36
N GLU A 212 -6.28 -24.00 -19.56
CA GLU A 212 -5.23 -24.25 -18.57
C GLU A 212 -4.48 -22.95 -18.20
N ALA A 213 -4.07 -22.17 -19.21
CA ALA A 213 -3.42 -20.87 -18.99
C ALA A 213 -4.35 -19.85 -18.28
N LEU A 214 -5.63 -19.81 -18.66
CA LEU A 214 -6.64 -18.96 -18.01
C LEU A 214 -6.89 -19.34 -16.55
N LEU A 215 -6.79 -20.64 -16.21
CA LEU A 215 -6.88 -21.08 -14.82
C LEU A 215 -5.68 -20.60 -14.00
N ILE A 216 -4.46 -20.70 -14.54
CA ILE A 216 -3.23 -20.19 -13.88
C ILE A 216 -3.36 -18.70 -13.64
N GLN A 217 -3.80 -17.95 -14.66
CA GLN A 217 -4.05 -16.51 -14.52
C GLN A 217 -5.08 -16.20 -13.43
N ALA A 218 -6.19 -16.92 -13.38
CA ALA A 218 -7.23 -16.72 -12.36
C ALA A 218 -6.73 -17.00 -10.94
N ARG A 219 -5.86 -17.99 -10.73
CA ARG A 219 -5.18 -18.28 -9.45
C ARG A 219 -4.30 -17.11 -9.04
N TYR A 220 -3.48 -16.62 -9.96
CA TYR A 220 -2.63 -15.44 -9.71
C TYR A 220 -3.47 -14.21 -9.35
N GLU A 221 -4.55 -13.92 -10.10
CA GLU A 221 -5.42 -12.78 -9.84
C GLU A 221 -6.12 -12.86 -8.48
N LYS A 222 -6.51 -14.06 -8.03
CA LYS A 222 -7.04 -14.29 -6.67
C LYS A 222 -5.98 -13.97 -5.62
N SER A 223 -4.76 -14.48 -5.76
CA SER A 223 -3.65 -14.23 -4.83
C SER A 223 -3.30 -12.74 -4.76
N LEU A 224 -3.30 -12.05 -5.90
CA LEU A 224 -3.08 -10.61 -5.97
C LEU A 224 -4.22 -9.82 -5.28
N ALA A 225 -5.47 -10.24 -5.46
CA ALA A 225 -6.61 -9.61 -4.80
C ALA A 225 -6.54 -9.76 -3.27
N PHE A 226 -6.06 -10.90 -2.79
CA PHE A 226 -5.81 -11.12 -1.37
C PHE A 226 -4.66 -10.24 -0.84
N ALA A 227 -3.54 -10.18 -1.53
CA ALA A 227 -2.43 -9.31 -1.15
C ALA A 227 -2.86 -7.82 -1.05
N LYS A 228 -3.79 -7.39 -1.92
CA LYS A 228 -4.39 -6.04 -1.87
C LYS A 228 -5.24 -5.81 -0.62
N ILE A 229 -5.93 -6.83 -0.09
CA ILE A 229 -6.65 -6.71 1.19
C ILE A 229 -5.64 -6.51 2.34
N ASN A 230 -4.57 -7.30 2.40
CA ASN A 230 -3.54 -7.14 3.43
C ASN A 230 -2.90 -5.75 3.38
N LEU A 231 -2.64 -5.23 2.19
CA LEU A 231 -2.17 -3.86 2.00
C LEU A 231 -3.20 -2.83 2.51
N ALA A 232 -4.47 -2.99 2.17
CA ALA A 232 -5.56 -2.11 2.61
C ALA A 232 -5.75 -2.15 4.14
N LEU A 233 -5.40 -3.25 4.79
CA LEU A 233 -5.41 -3.39 6.25
C LEU A 233 -4.17 -2.78 6.93
N GLY A 234 -3.17 -2.34 6.17
CA GLY A 234 -1.90 -1.87 6.72
C GLY A 234 -1.05 -2.97 7.36
N LYS A 235 -1.31 -4.25 6.99
CA LYS A 235 -0.49 -5.36 7.47
C LYS A 235 0.82 -5.41 6.70
N ASN A 236 1.93 -5.33 7.38
CA ASN A 236 3.24 -5.62 6.82
C ASN A 236 3.37 -7.13 6.62
N ILE A 237 3.59 -7.58 5.38
CA ILE A 237 3.77 -9.00 5.03
C ILE A 237 4.97 -9.64 5.78
N LYS A 238 5.82 -8.85 6.41
CA LYS A 238 6.98 -9.32 7.19
C LYS A 238 6.63 -9.87 8.58
N GLU A 239 5.44 -9.66 9.11
CA GLU A 239 5.09 -10.05 10.49
C GLU A 239 4.46 -11.44 10.63
N GLU A 240 4.13 -12.13 9.54
CA GLU A 240 3.54 -13.49 9.60
C GLU A 240 4.57 -14.65 9.61
N LYS A 241 5.84 -14.37 9.89
CA LYS A 241 6.89 -15.39 10.09
C LYS A 241 7.27 -15.57 11.57
N ASN A 242 6.27 -15.84 12.42
CA ASN A 242 6.52 -16.43 13.74
C ASN A 242 5.49 -17.52 14.01
#